data_486a77d8e2ada8acad4bd435e3acd972
#
_entry.id   486a77d8e2ada8acad4bd435e3acd972
#
_cell.length_a   1.000
_cell.length_b   1.000
_cell.length_c   1.000
_cell.angle_alpha   90.00
_cell.angle_beta   90.00
_cell.angle_gamma   90.00
#
_symmetry.space_group_name_H-M   'P 1'
#
loop_
_entity.id
_entity.type
_entity.pdbx_description
1 polymer ?
#
loop_
_entity_poly.entity_id
_entity_poly.type
_entity_poly.pdbx_seq_one_letter_code
_entity_poly.pdbx_strand_id
1 'polypeptide(L)'
;MKLDKPGQSALLKLSEVDINIERIKNEISKAVNSAELSAKSAQLSDYSGEVIAARTAFENLNMESRKADDNLHMVEERIARDLERLNATSSPKDATAIQSEVESLTLRKEELEEVELEILERLEVARVELEAISQKREATSKEIEELREKIQVEVDELKNEGRKLVADREILVSKIPADILEKYKALAAKQIAVGKVESRSCSACRMGLTANTIDALSDLPEDEVGNCPECLAMIVR
;
A
#
# COMPACT_ATOMS: atom_id res chain seq x y z
N MET A 1 44.51 -6.14 24.31
CA MET A 1 43.45 -6.06 25.36
C MET A 1 43.29 -7.46 25.95
N LYS A 2 43.23 -7.60 27.29
CA LYS A 2 43.07 -8.91 27.90
C LYS A 2 41.63 -9.38 27.93
N LEU A 3 41.34 -10.50 27.27
CA LEU A 3 40.07 -11.18 27.23
C LEU A 3 40.30 -12.68 27.01
N ASP A 4 39.83 -13.50 27.92
CA ASP A 4 39.97 -14.94 27.84
C ASP A 4 39.22 -15.55 26.64
N LYS A 5 39.56 -16.77 26.25
CA LYS A 5 38.92 -17.45 25.10
C LYS A 5 37.38 -17.49 25.15
N PRO A 6 36.75 -17.79 26.30
CA PRO A 6 35.27 -17.70 26.40
C PRO A 6 34.74 -16.31 26.14
N GLY A 7 35.40 -15.27 26.64
CA GLY A 7 35.04 -13.88 26.40
C GLY A 7 35.22 -13.45 24.95
N GLN A 8 36.31 -13.89 24.29
CA GLN A 8 36.53 -13.65 22.86
C GLN A 8 35.43 -14.29 22.00
N SER A 9 35.07 -15.53 22.30
CA SER A 9 33.92 -16.21 21.64
C SER A 9 32.61 -15.48 21.89
N ALA A 10 32.34 -15.00 23.10
CA ALA A 10 31.16 -14.22 23.43
C ALA A 10 31.14 -12.89 22.67
N LEU A 11 32.29 -12.21 22.54
CA LEU A 11 32.41 -10.94 21.82
C LEU A 11 32.15 -11.10 20.32
N LEU A 12 32.65 -12.18 19.70
CA LEU A 12 32.38 -12.48 18.29
C LEU A 12 30.88 -12.77 18.07
N LYS A 13 30.30 -13.64 18.91
CA LYS A 13 28.88 -13.94 18.86
C LYS A 13 28.00 -12.70 19.10
N LEU A 14 28.44 -11.79 19.99
CA LEU A 14 27.72 -10.51 20.21
C LEU A 14 27.67 -9.68 18.93
N SER A 15 28.81 -9.62 18.21
CA SER A 15 28.86 -8.90 16.93
C SER A 15 27.93 -9.53 15.87
N GLU A 16 27.89 -10.87 15.80
CA GLU A 16 26.98 -11.59 14.90
C GLU A 16 25.50 -11.34 15.25
N VAL A 17 25.16 -11.37 16.53
CA VAL A 17 23.83 -11.10 17.03
C VAL A 17 23.40 -9.65 16.73
N ASP A 18 24.30 -8.69 16.95
CA ASP A 18 23.99 -7.27 16.66
C ASP A 18 23.78 -7.03 15.17
N ILE A 19 24.56 -7.67 14.29
CA ILE A 19 24.35 -7.64 12.83
C ILE A 19 22.97 -8.21 12.46
N ASN A 20 22.59 -9.35 13.08
CA ASN A 20 21.27 -9.95 12.81
C ASN A 20 20.12 -9.11 13.32
N ILE A 21 20.26 -8.45 14.48
CA ILE A 21 19.26 -7.50 14.98
C ILE A 21 19.05 -6.34 13.99
N GLU A 22 20.14 -5.78 13.47
CA GLU A 22 20.05 -4.71 12.47
C GLU A 22 19.46 -5.20 11.14
N ARG A 23 19.78 -6.43 10.70
CA ARG A 23 19.16 -7.07 9.54
C ARG A 23 17.65 -7.15 9.72
N ILE A 24 17.18 -7.69 10.87
CA ILE A 24 15.74 -7.81 11.17
C ILE A 24 15.04 -6.44 11.19
N LYS A 25 15.64 -5.42 11.80
CA LYS A 25 15.08 -4.07 11.79
C LYS A 25 14.90 -3.53 10.38
N ASN A 26 15.88 -3.76 9.51
CA ASN A 26 15.83 -3.35 8.11
C ASN A 26 14.77 -4.13 7.33
N GLU A 27 14.61 -5.43 7.58
CA GLU A 27 13.57 -6.27 6.97
C GLU A 27 12.18 -5.81 7.39
N ILE A 28 11.95 -5.56 8.69
CA ILE A 28 10.69 -4.99 9.19
C ILE A 28 10.40 -3.63 8.53
N SER A 29 11.40 -2.77 8.45
CA SER A 29 11.23 -1.46 7.80
C SER A 29 10.86 -1.59 6.32
N LYS A 30 11.46 -2.54 5.59
CA LYS A 30 11.12 -2.82 4.19
C LYS A 30 9.72 -3.41 4.04
N ALA A 31 9.33 -4.34 4.91
CA ALA A 31 8.00 -4.95 4.88
C ALA A 31 6.91 -3.90 5.13
N VAL A 32 7.07 -3.06 6.15
CA VAL A 32 6.12 -1.99 6.49
C VAL A 32 6.03 -0.92 5.39
N ASN A 33 7.17 -0.59 4.74
CA ASN A 33 7.23 0.37 3.64
C ASN A 33 7.15 -0.33 2.27
N SER A 34 6.28 -1.33 2.15
CA SER A 34 6.08 -2.07 0.91
C SER A 34 5.68 -1.14 -0.24
N ALA A 35 6.46 -1.15 -1.32
CA ALA A 35 6.16 -0.40 -2.54
C ALA A 35 4.87 -0.90 -3.19
N GLU A 36 4.58 -2.19 -3.09
CA GLU A 36 3.36 -2.80 -3.59
C GLU A 36 2.13 -2.27 -2.86
N LEU A 37 2.17 -2.22 -1.50
CA LEU A 37 1.08 -1.67 -0.70
C LEU A 37 0.84 -0.19 -1.02
N SER A 38 1.91 0.58 -1.23
CA SER A 38 1.82 1.99 -1.61
C SER A 38 1.18 2.16 -2.99
N ALA A 39 1.60 1.37 -3.98
CA ALA A 39 1.04 1.40 -5.33
C ALA A 39 -0.45 1.01 -5.35
N LYS A 40 -0.83 -0.06 -4.64
CA LYS A 40 -2.23 -0.48 -4.50
C LYS A 40 -3.08 0.56 -3.78
N SER A 41 -2.54 1.23 -2.77
CA SER A 41 -3.24 2.32 -2.07
C SER A 41 -3.48 3.53 -2.96
N ALA A 42 -2.52 3.89 -3.82
CA ALA A 42 -2.70 4.93 -4.83
C ALA A 42 -3.79 4.53 -5.84
N GLN A 43 -3.75 3.31 -6.36
CA GLN A 43 -4.77 2.77 -7.27
C GLN A 43 -6.18 2.78 -6.64
N LEU A 44 -6.30 2.44 -5.35
CA LEU A 44 -7.59 2.52 -4.64
C LEU A 44 -8.10 3.95 -4.53
N SER A 45 -7.20 4.92 -4.34
CA SER A 45 -7.54 6.35 -4.34
C SER A 45 -8.07 6.80 -5.69
N ASP A 46 -7.42 6.39 -6.78
CA ASP A 46 -7.84 6.71 -8.15
C ASP A 46 -9.23 6.13 -8.44
N TYR A 47 -9.44 4.84 -8.19
CA TYR A 47 -10.76 4.23 -8.35
C TYR A 47 -11.84 4.87 -7.47
N SER A 48 -11.47 5.34 -6.28
CA SER A 48 -12.42 6.06 -5.41
C SER A 48 -12.86 7.38 -6.02
N GLY A 49 -11.96 8.11 -6.68
CA GLY A 49 -12.27 9.31 -7.46
C GLY A 49 -13.17 9.00 -8.66
N GLU A 50 -12.83 7.94 -9.42
CA GLU A 50 -13.63 7.50 -10.56
C GLU A 50 -15.05 7.08 -10.16
N VAL A 51 -15.23 6.36 -9.05
CA VAL A 51 -16.56 5.99 -8.52
C VAL A 51 -17.39 7.22 -8.17
N ILE A 52 -16.78 8.25 -7.57
CA ILE A 52 -17.48 9.50 -7.26
C ILE A 52 -17.95 10.19 -8.56
N ALA A 53 -17.07 10.28 -9.56
CA ALA A 53 -17.40 10.89 -10.85
C ALA A 53 -18.51 10.13 -11.58
N ALA A 54 -18.40 8.79 -11.68
CA ALA A 54 -19.40 7.93 -12.32
C ALA A 54 -20.75 8.00 -11.60
N ARG A 55 -20.74 8.02 -10.26
CA ARG A 55 -21.97 8.18 -9.47
C ARG A 55 -22.64 9.52 -9.74
N THR A 56 -21.88 10.60 -9.79
CA THR A 56 -22.42 11.93 -10.09
C THR A 56 -23.03 11.98 -11.49
N ALA A 57 -22.37 11.37 -12.49
CA ALA A 57 -22.89 11.26 -13.84
C ALA A 57 -24.21 10.47 -13.88
N PHE A 58 -24.27 9.33 -13.22
CA PHE A 58 -25.48 8.50 -13.10
C PHE A 58 -26.62 9.25 -12.41
N GLU A 59 -26.35 9.94 -11.28
CA GLU A 59 -27.36 10.72 -10.55
C GLU A 59 -27.91 11.88 -11.39
N ASN A 60 -27.07 12.57 -12.17
CA ASN A 60 -27.49 13.62 -13.07
C ASN A 60 -28.41 13.09 -14.18
N LEU A 61 -28.02 11.97 -14.83
CA LEU A 61 -28.85 11.32 -15.85
C LEU A 61 -30.18 10.83 -15.28
N ASN A 62 -30.20 10.34 -14.05
CA ASN A 62 -31.42 9.92 -13.37
C ASN A 62 -32.36 11.12 -13.11
N MET A 63 -31.81 12.30 -12.79
CA MET A 63 -32.58 13.52 -12.68
C MET A 63 -33.09 14.00 -14.05
N GLU A 64 -32.31 13.88 -15.12
CA GLU A 64 -32.75 14.18 -16.50
C GLU A 64 -33.87 13.26 -16.92
N SER A 65 -33.78 11.96 -16.69
CA SER A 65 -34.80 10.97 -16.98
C SER A 65 -36.13 11.31 -16.29
N ARG A 66 -36.10 11.61 -15.00
CA ARG A 66 -37.33 12.02 -14.27
C ARG A 66 -37.98 13.27 -14.85
N LYS A 67 -37.19 14.28 -15.26
CA LYS A 67 -37.73 15.48 -15.90
C LYS A 67 -38.31 15.20 -17.27
N ALA A 68 -37.72 14.26 -18.04
CA ALA A 68 -38.27 13.86 -19.32
C ALA A 68 -39.62 13.15 -19.15
N ASP A 69 -39.71 12.21 -18.20
CA ASP A 69 -40.94 11.50 -17.83
C ASP A 69 -42.04 12.48 -17.37
N ASP A 70 -41.70 13.44 -16.46
CA ASP A 70 -42.64 14.46 -16.01
C ASP A 70 -43.16 15.31 -17.20
N ASN A 71 -42.29 15.70 -18.14
CA ASN A 71 -42.70 16.48 -19.32
C ASN A 71 -43.59 15.68 -20.26
N LEU A 72 -43.28 14.41 -20.50
CA LEU A 72 -44.07 13.51 -21.30
C LEU A 72 -45.48 13.34 -20.68
N HIS A 73 -45.53 13.08 -19.39
CA HIS A 73 -46.77 12.93 -18.64
C HIS A 73 -47.68 14.18 -18.74
N MET A 74 -47.08 15.39 -18.62
CA MET A 74 -47.82 16.65 -18.76
C MET A 74 -48.44 16.79 -20.15
N VAL A 75 -47.75 16.38 -21.22
CA VAL A 75 -48.27 16.42 -22.59
C VAL A 75 -49.38 15.39 -22.77
N GLU A 76 -49.21 14.17 -22.26
CA GLU A 76 -50.23 13.12 -22.30
C GLU A 76 -51.51 13.53 -21.58
N GLU A 77 -51.43 14.11 -20.38
CA GLU A 77 -52.58 14.64 -19.67
C GLU A 77 -53.31 15.76 -20.46
N ARG A 78 -52.54 16.59 -21.17
CA ARG A 78 -53.11 17.64 -21.99
C ARG A 78 -53.84 17.07 -23.20
N ILE A 79 -53.25 16.10 -23.88
CA ILE A 79 -53.92 15.39 -24.99
C ILE A 79 -55.21 14.74 -24.48
N ALA A 80 -55.18 14.06 -23.35
CA ALA A 80 -56.38 13.44 -22.78
C ALA A 80 -57.51 14.45 -22.51
N ARG A 81 -57.18 15.59 -21.87
CA ARG A 81 -58.13 16.67 -21.61
C ARG A 81 -58.70 17.26 -22.91
N ASP A 82 -57.88 17.46 -23.93
CA ASP A 82 -58.32 18.03 -25.19
C ASP A 82 -59.20 17.06 -25.99
N LEU A 83 -58.93 15.76 -25.93
CA LEU A 83 -59.80 14.72 -26.49
C LEU A 83 -61.18 14.66 -25.79
N GLU A 84 -61.23 14.81 -24.47
CA GLU A 84 -62.50 14.91 -23.72
C GLU A 84 -63.27 16.15 -24.15
N ARG A 85 -62.64 17.29 -24.31
CA ARG A 85 -63.24 18.53 -24.81
C ARG A 85 -63.74 18.40 -26.24
N LEU A 86 -63.00 17.70 -27.11
CA LEU A 86 -63.41 17.43 -28.48
C LEU A 86 -64.69 16.61 -28.54
N ASN A 87 -64.80 15.61 -27.67
CA ASN A 87 -65.99 14.77 -27.58
C ASN A 87 -67.24 15.50 -27.01
N ALA A 88 -67.01 16.56 -26.23
CA ALA A 88 -68.06 17.32 -25.58
C ALA A 88 -68.51 18.53 -26.40
N THR A 89 -67.76 19.01 -27.39
CA THR A 89 -68.10 20.20 -28.16
C THR A 89 -69.08 19.90 -29.27
N SER A 90 -70.10 20.82 -29.46
CA SER A 90 -71.04 20.83 -30.60
C SER A 90 -70.71 21.89 -31.67
N SER A 91 -69.63 22.67 -31.44
CA SER A 91 -69.20 23.73 -32.36
C SER A 91 -68.18 23.17 -33.36
N PRO A 92 -68.45 23.17 -34.69
CA PRO A 92 -67.53 22.69 -35.71
C PRO A 92 -66.18 23.47 -35.72
N LYS A 93 -66.20 24.76 -35.42
CA LYS A 93 -65.04 25.62 -35.39
C LYS A 93 -64.09 25.23 -34.19
N ASP A 94 -64.68 24.99 -33.02
CA ASP A 94 -63.94 24.60 -31.83
C ASP A 94 -63.40 23.18 -31.99
N ALA A 95 -64.18 22.27 -32.60
CA ALA A 95 -63.71 20.91 -32.90
C ALA A 95 -62.47 20.91 -33.80
N THR A 96 -62.42 21.71 -34.87
CA THR A 96 -61.28 21.83 -35.76
C THR A 96 -60.08 22.41 -35.04
N ALA A 97 -60.24 23.41 -34.16
CA ALA A 97 -59.19 24.01 -33.40
C ALA A 97 -58.59 23.02 -32.40
N ILE A 98 -59.41 22.25 -31.66
CA ILE A 98 -58.95 21.22 -30.70
C ILE A 98 -58.24 20.07 -31.44
N GLN A 99 -58.73 19.63 -32.60
CA GLN A 99 -58.06 18.62 -33.40
C GLN A 99 -56.65 19.04 -33.82
N SER A 100 -56.48 20.27 -34.31
CA SER A 100 -55.17 20.80 -34.68
C SER A 100 -54.21 20.88 -33.46
N GLU A 101 -54.75 21.21 -32.27
CA GLU A 101 -53.98 21.22 -31.03
C GLU A 101 -53.54 19.79 -30.62
N VAL A 102 -54.46 18.81 -30.69
CA VAL A 102 -54.14 17.40 -30.40
C VAL A 102 -53.09 16.86 -31.38
N GLU A 103 -53.19 17.17 -32.68
CA GLU A 103 -52.16 16.77 -33.65
C GLU A 103 -50.77 17.37 -33.30
N SER A 104 -50.74 18.66 -32.95
CA SER A 104 -49.49 19.32 -32.54
C SER A 104 -48.90 18.71 -31.25
N LEU A 105 -49.75 18.41 -30.26
CA LEU A 105 -49.32 17.76 -29.02
C LEU A 105 -48.86 16.32 -29.23
N THR A 106 -49.45 15.60 -30.19
CA THR A 106 -49.02 14.24 -30.54
C THR A 106 -47.63 14.24 -31.15
N LEU A 107 -47.36 15.17 -32.06
CA LEU A 107 -45.98 15.33 -32.58
C LEU A 107 -45.00 15.69 -31.48
N ARG A 108 -45.42 16.56 -30.56
CA ARG A 108 -44.57 16.92 -29.40
C ARG A 108 -44.35 15.75 -28.46
N LYS A 109 -45.32 14.86 -28.27
CA LYS A 109 -45.20 13.63 -27.51
C LYS A 109 -44.14 12.72 -28.14
N GLU A 110 -44.20 12.49 -29.47
CA GLU A 110 -43.22 11.65 -30.19
C GLU A 110 -41.80 12.17 -30.03
N GLU A 111 -41.58 13.50 -30.13
CA GLU A 111 -40.26 14.11 -29.87
C GLU A 111 -39.76 13.87 -28.43
N LEU A 112 -40.67 13.95 -27.43
CA LEU A 112 -40.28 13.73 -26.02
C LEU A 112 -39.99 12.26 -25.73
N GLU A 113 -40.73 11.32 -26.34
CA GLU A 113 -40.47 9.89 -26.25
C GLU A 113 -39.10 9.53 -26.82
N GLU A 114 -38.69 10.14 -27.95
CA GLU A 114 -37.36 9.95 -28.52
C GLU A 114 -36.27 10.46 -27.58
N VAL A 115 -36.44 11.65 -27.00
CA VAL A 115 -35.49 12.23 -26.02
C VAL A 115 -35.41 11.36 -24.76
N GLU A 116 -36.53 10.84 -24.26
CA GLU A 116 -36.56 9.95 -23.10
C GLU A 116 -35.77 8.66 -23.37
N LEU A 117 -35.95 8.04 -24.53
CA LEU A 117 -35.22 6.85 -24.93
C LEU A 117 -33.72 7.11 -24.96
N GLU A 118 -33.25 8.22 -25.54
CA GLU A 118 -31.83 8.58 -25.52
C GLU A 118 -31.30 8.75 -24.11
N ILE A 119 -32.06 9.36 -23.20
CA ILE A 119 -31.63 9.53 -21.79
C ILE A 119 -31.56 8.17 -21.10
N LEU A 120 -32.53 7.28 -21.33
CA LEU A 120 -32.57 5.95 -20.74
C LEU A 120 -31.36 5.08 -21.21
N GLU A 121 -31.01 5.15 -22.49
CA GLU A 121 -29.81 4.47 -23.01
C GLU A 121 -28.54 4.97 -22.33
N ARG A 122 -28.37 6.29 -22.21
CA ARG A 122 -27.23 6.90 -21.51
C ARG A 122 -27.21 6.54 -20.02
N LEU A 123 -28.35 6.47 -19.39
CA LEU A 123 -28.50 6.09 -17.99
C LEU A 123 -28.05 4.64 -17.76
N GLU A 124 -28.43 3.72 -18.66
CA GLU A 124 -28.00 2.32 -18.56
C GLU A 124 -26.49 2.17 -18.75
N VAL A 125 -25.88 2.89 -19.69
CA VAL A 125 -24.41 2.91 -19.87
C VAL A 125 -23.75 3.42 -18.60
N ALA A 126 -24.19 4.54 -18.04
CA ALA A 126 -23.62 5.11 -16.81
C ALA A 126 -23.79 4.17 -15.60
N ARG A 127 -24.88 3.42 -15.52
CA ARG A 127 -25.11 2.40 -14.49
C ARG A 127 -24.07 1.28 -14.57
N VAL A 128 -23.85 0.75 -15.78
CA VAL A 128 -22.87 -0.32 -16.01
C VAL A 128 -21.45 0.15 -15.72
N GLU A 129 -21.11 1.36 -16.13
CA GLU A 129 -19.80 1.96 -15.82
C GLU A 129 -19.58 2.12 -14.31
N LEU A 130 -20.55 2.66 -13.58
CA LEU A 130 -20.49 2.82 -12.12
C LEU A 130 -20.30 1.46 -11.42
N GLU A 131 -21.02 0.44 -11.86
CA GLU A 131 -20.92 -0.91 -11.30
C GLU A 131 -19.53 -1.50 -11.55
N ALA A 132 -19.02 -1.40 -12.78
CA ALA A 132 -17.71 -1.94 -13.15
C ALA A 132 -16.57 -1.27 -12.35
N ILE A 133 -16.61 0.05 -12.19
CA ILE A 133 -15.59 0.78 -11.40
C ILE A 133 -15.72 0.46 -9.90
N SER A 134 -16.95 0.33 -9.39
CA SER A 134 -17.20 -0.04 -7.99
C SER A 134 -16.65 -1.42 -7.67
N GLN A 135 -16.81 -2.39 -8.58
CA GLN A 135 -16.23 -3.73 -8.45
C GLN A 135 -14.70 -3.70 -8.44
N LYS A 136 -14.07 -2.92 -9.32
CA LYS A 136 -12.60 -2.74 -9.35
C LYS A 136 -12.10 -2.16 -8.03
N ARG A 137 -12.77 -1.13 -7.52
CA ARG A 137 -12.42 -0.51 -6.23
C ARG A 137 -12.51 -1.52 -5.08
N GLU A 138 -13.59 -2.31 -5.04
CA GLU A 138 -13.80 -3.32 -4.00
C GLU A 138 -12.75 -4.43 -4.07
N ALA A 139 -12.44 -4.93 -5.28
CA ALA A 139 -11.40 -5.93 -5.48
C ALA A 139 -10.02 -5.41 -5.00
N THR A 140 -9.65 -4.19 -5.38
CA THR A 140 -8.40 -3.58 -4.93
C THR A 140 -8.37 -3.38 -3.40
N SER A 141 -9.50 -3.04 -2.78
CA SER A 141 -9.60 -2.92 -1.32
C SER A 141 -9.33 -4.26 -0.64
N LYS A 142 -9.89 -5.36 -1.15
CA LYS A 142 -9.65 -6.72 -0.62
C LYS A 142 -8.17 -7.13 -0.78
N GLU A 143 -7.59 -6.86 -1.94
CA GLU A 143 -6.16 -7.14 -2.18
C GLU A 143 -5.25 -6.39 -1.18
N ILE A 144 -5.59 -5.14 -0.84
CA ILE A 144 -4.87 -4.35 0.17
C ILE A 144 -5.02 -4.98 1.56
N GLU A 145 -6.21 -5.44 1.93
CA GLU A 145 -6.44 -6.10 3.22
C GLU A 145 -5.61 -7.40 3.33
N GLU A 146 -5.66 -8.25 2.32
CA GLU A 146 -4.85 -9.47 2.26
C GLU A 146 -3.34 -9.20 2.32
N LEU A 147 -2.89 -8.15 1.62
CA LEU A 147 -1.48 -7.76 1.63
C LEU A 147 -1.06 -7.24 3.00
N ARG A 148 -1.91 -6.46 3.67
CA ARG A 148 -1.66 -5.98 5.05
C ARG A 148 -1.58 -7.13 6.04
N GLU A 149 -2.46 -8.13 5.93
CA GLU A 149 -2.43 -9.31 6.77
C GLU A 149 -1.13 -10.09 6.59
N LYS A 150 -0.68 -10.31 5.34
CA LYS A 150 0.59 -10.96 5.04
C LYS A 150 1.78 -10.21 5.63
N ILE A 151 1.83 -8.90 5.44
CA ILE A 151 2.87 -8.04 6.01
C ILE A 151 2.85 -8.12 7.54
N GLN A 152 1.67 -8.11 8.16
CA GLN A 152 1.56 -8.20 9.63
C GLN A 152 2.10 -9.52 10.16
N VAL A 153 1.80 -10.64 9.50
CA VAL A 153 2.34 -11.96 9.89
C VAL A 153 3.86 -11.97 9.77
N GLU A 154 4.42 -11.52 8.65
CA GLU A 154 5.87 -11.43 8.44
C GLU A 154 6.55 -10.56 9.50
N VAL A 155 5.98 -9.38 9.78
CA VAL A 155 6.51 -8.46 10.80
C VAL A 155 6.47 -9.09 12.20
N ASP A 156 5.42 -9.85 12.53
CA ASP A 156 5.30 -10.50 13.83
C ASP A 156 6.29 -11.67 13.98
N GLU A 157 6.54 -12.42 12.91
CA GLU A 157 7.59 -13.43 12.88
C GLU A 157 8.98 -12.82 13.08
N LEU A 158 9.31 -11.76 12.34
CA LEU A 158 10.57 -11.03 12.48
C LEU A 158 10.74 -10.42 13.87
N LYS A 159 9.71 -9.86 14.47
CA LYS A 159 9.73 -9.35 15.85
C LYS A 159 9.95 -10.47 16.87
N ASN A 160 9.40 -11.66 16.65
CA ASN A 160 9.63 -12.80 17.52
C ASN A 160 11.08 -13.29 17.44
N GLU A 161 11.67 -13.36 16.24
CA GLU A 161 13.08 -13.64 16.04
C GLU A 161 13.96 -12.59 16.73
N GLY A 162 13.65 -11.31 16.51
CA GLY A 162 14.37 -10.19 17.12
C GLY A 162 14.36 -10.24 18.66
N ARG A 163 13.23 -10.61 19.28
CA ARG A 163 13.17 -10.76 20.76
C ARG A 163 14.11 -11.85 21.27
N LYS A 164 14.23 -12.97 20.56
CA LYS A 164 15.17 -14.04 20.93
C LYS A 164 16.61 -13.54 20.84
N LEU A 165 16.95 -12.86 19.75
CA LEU A 165 18.29 -12.29 19.58
C LEU A 165 18.64 -11.23 20.64
N VAL A 166 17.66 -10.40 21.06
CA VAL A 166 17.87 -9.45 22.17
C VAL A 166 18.14 -10.17 23.49
N ALA A 167 17.43 -11.24 23.79
CA ALA A 167 17.70 -12.05 25.00
C ALA A 167 19.09 -12.71 24.93
N ASP A 168 19.45 -13.28 23.79
CA ASP A 168 20.81 -13.86 23.58
C ASP A 168 21.89 -12.79 23.73
N ARG A 169 21.64 -11.58 23.21
CA ARG A 169 22.54 -10.43 23.37
C ARG A 169 22.80 -10.10 24.84
N GLU A 170 21.76 -10.04 25.68
CA GLU A 170 21.89 -9.75 27.11
C GLU A 170 22.77 -10.79 27.83
N ILE A 171 22.56 -12.06 27.50
CA ILE A 171 23.38 -13.14 28.03
C ILE A 171 24.87 -13.00 27.59
N LEU A 172 25.11 -12.62 26.34
CA LEU A 172 26.49 -12.43 25.84
C LEU A 172 27.16 -11.21 26.49
N VAL A 173 26.42 -10.10 26.61
CA VAL A 173 26.89 -8.87 27.27
C VAL A 173 27.34 -9.15 28.71
N SER A 174 26.63 -9.99 29.46
CA SER A 174 26.95 -10.31 30.82
C SER A 174 28.30 -11.07 31.00
N LYS A 175 28.83 -11.67 29.90
CA LYS A 175 30.10 -12.43 29.87
C LYS A 175 31.29 -11.57 29.46
N ILE A 176 31.09 -10.31 29.10
CA ILE A 176 32.12 -9.43 28.57
C ILE A 176 32.43 -8.34 29.60
N PRO A 177 33.71 -8.10 29.93
CA PRO A 177 34.12 -7.02 30.83
C PRO A 177 33.66 -5.64 30.32
N ALA A 178 33.31 -4.76 31.25
CA ALA A 178 32.70 -3.46 30.94
C ALA A 178 33.55 -2.55 30.06
N ASP A 179 34.88 -2.55 30.28
CA ASP A 179 35.84 -1.75 29.50
C ASP A 179 35.94 -2.20 28.04
N ILE A 180 35.83 -3.51 27.79
CA ILE A 180 35.83 -4.09 26.45
C ILE A 180 34.48 -3.82 25.79
N LEU A 181 33.39 -3.93 26.52
CA LEU A 181 32.05 -3.65 26.03
C LEU A 181 31.87 -2.18 25.61
N GLU A 182 32.47 -1.21 26.34
CA GLU A 182 32.44 0.20 25.93
C GLU A 182 33.17 0.41 24.59
N LYS A 183 34.34 -0.17 24.42
CA LYS A 183 35.10 -0.12 23.16
C LYS A 183 34.31 -0.79 22.02
N TYR A 184 33.71 -1.94 22.30
CA TYR A 184 32.86 -2.64 21.35
C TYR A 184 31.70 -1.72 20.87
N LYS A 185 30.96 -1.11 21.80
CA LYS A 185 29.84 -0.20 21.46
C LYS A 185 30.32 0.99 20.62
N ALA A 186 31.46 1.57 20.95
CA ALA A 186 32.00 2.70 20.20
C ALA A 186 32.38 2.34 18.74
N LEU A 187 32.84 1.11 18.50
CA LEU A 187 33.15 0.58 17.18
C LEU A 187 31.87 0.15 16.45
N ALA A 188 30.98 -0.58 17.13
CA ALA A 188 29.72 -1.09 16.57
C ALA A 188 28.79 0.02 16.08
N ALA A 189 28.86 1.22 16.65
CA ALA A 189 28.12 2.38 16.19
C ALA A 189 28.52 2.87 14.77
N LYS A 190 29.70 2.45 14.27
CA LYS A 190 30.26 2.94 13.00
C LYS A 190 30.50 1.84 11.97
N GLN A 191 30.75 0.62 12.43
CA GLN A 191 31.17 -0.50 11.58
C GLN A 191 31.02 -1.85 12.31
N ILE A 192 31.38 -2.95 11.66
CA ILE A 192 31.47 -4.25 12.31
C ILE A 192 32.62 -4.18 13.31
N ALA A 193 32.30 -4.33 14.60
CA ALA A 193 33.23 -4.07 15.71
C ALA A 193 34.24 -5.21 15.94
N VAL A 194 33.88 -6.44 15.57
CA VAL A 194 34.70 -7.64 15.87
C VAL A 194 34.83 -8.48 14.60
N GLY A 195 36.02 -9.01 14.42
CA GLY A 195 36.33 -9.95 13.34
C GLY A 195 37.38 -10.96 13.75
N LYS A 196 37.69 -11.82 12.83
CA LYS A 196 38.81 -12.77 12.91
C LYS A 196 39.63 -12.74 11.64
N VAL A 197 40.81 -13.30 11.66
CA VAL A 197 41.61 -13.48 10.45
C VAL A 197 41.11 -14.71 9.71
N GLU A 198 40.58 -14.52 8.51
CA GLU A 198 40.11 -15.58 7.62
C GLU A 198 40.72 -15.42 6.24
N SER A 199 41.36 -16.49 5.75
CA SER A 199 41.98 -16.50 4.41
C SER A 199 42.90 -15.29 4.16
N ARG A 200 43.70 -14.90 5.16
CA ARG A 200 44.59 -13.74 5.16
C ARG A 200 43.90 -12.38 5.05
N SER A 201 42.64 -12.31 5.44
CA SER A 201 41.81 -11.08 5.41
C SER A 201 41.14 -10.88 6.76
N CYS A 202 40.80 -9.64 7.07
CA CYS A 202 39.93 -9.31 8.20
C CYS A 202 38.49 -9.62 7.89
N SER A 203 37.80 -10.45 8.67
CA SER A 203 36.37 -10.78 8.40
C SER A 203 35.43 -9.60 8.60
N ALA A 204 35.81 -8.56 9.35
CA ALA A 204 34.99 -7.37 9.57
C ALA A 204 34.99 -6.42 8.36
N CYS A 205 36.17 -6.05 7.81
CA CYS A 205 36.28 -5.12 6.69
C CYS A 205 36.59 -5.77 5.35
N ARG A 206 36.89 -7.08 5.33
CA ARG A 206 37.27 -7.89 4.16
C ARG A 206 38.59 -7.46 3.48
N MET A 207 39.36 -6.57 4.08
CA MET A 207 40.66 -6.16 3.56
C MET A 207 41.70 -7.23 3.81
N GLY A 208 42.60 -7.44 2.84
CA GLY A 208 43.74 -8.35 2.96
C GLY A 208 44.72 -7.83 3.98
N LEU A 209 45.23 -8.72 4.83
CA LEU A 209 46.25 -8.40 5.84
C LEU A 209 47.64 -8.83 5.35
N THR A 210 48.66 -8.02 5.65
CA THR A 210 50.03 -8.36 5.32
C THR A 210 50.51 -9.54 6.17
N ALA A 211 51.53 -10.31 5.70
CA ALA A 211 52.10 -11.41 6.46
C ALA A 211 52.57 -10.94 7.86
N ASN A 212 53.26 -9.82 7.91
CA ASN A 212 53.76 -9.26 9.20
C ASN A 212 52.60 -8.93 10.17
N THR A 213 51.45 -8.45 9.66
CA THR A 213 50.27 -8.18 10.49
C THR A 213 49.66 -9.47 11.02
N ILE A 214 49.58 -10.49 10.19
CA ILE A 214 49.04 -11.80 10.57
C ILE A 214 49.94 -12.43 11.62
N ASP A 215 51.28 -12.41 11.43
CA ASP A 215 52.25 -12.93 12.39
C ASP A 215 52.15 -12.18 13.74
N ALA A 216 52.11 -10.84 13.70
CA ALA A 216 51.94 -10.01 14.90
C ALA A 216 50.61 -10.29 15.65
N LEU A 217 49.51 -10.54 14.95
CA LEU A 217 48.24 -10.94 15.55
C LEU A 217 48.30 -12.36 16.10
N SER A 218 49.07 -13.25 15.46
CA SER A 218 49.23 -14.64 15.87
C SER A 218 50.18 -14.78 17.08
N ASP A 219 51.11 -13.87 17.26
CA ASP A 219 52.10 -13.87 18.37
C ASP A 219 51.50 -13.27 19.67
N LEU A 220 50.32 -12.65 19.61
CA LEU A 220 49.65 -12.16 20.83
C LEU A 220 49.35 -13.32 21.79
N PRO A 221 49.38 -13.09 23.11
CA PRO A 221 48.90 -14.07 24.08
C PRO A 221 47.47 -14.52 23.79
N GLU A 222 47.13 -15.77 24.12
CA GLU A 222 45.80 -16.33 23.86
C GLU A 222 44.65 -15.59 24.58
N ASP A 223 44.97 -14.85 25.64
CA ASP A 223 44.05 -13.99 26.39
C ASP A 223 44.09 -12.52 25.93
N GLU A 224 44.65 -12.24 24.75
CA GLU A 224 44.68 -10.89 24.20
C GLU A 224 43.98 -10.77 22.87
N VAL A 225 43.20 -9.69 22.74
CA VAL A 225 42.49 -9.27 21.51
C VAL A 225 43.36 -8.24 20.78
N GLY A 226 43.61 -8.49 19.49
CA GLY A 226 44.29 -7.56 18.61
C GLY A 226 43.32 -6.57 17.95
N ASN A 227 43.87 -5.71 17.08
CA ASN A 227 43.05 -4.80 16.27
C ASN A 227 43.48 -4.90 14.79
N CYS A 228 42.51 -4.81 13.90
CA CYS A 228 42.76 -4.68 12.48
C CYS A 228 43.43 -3.32 12.20
N PRO A 229 44.54 -3.24 11.48
CA PRO A 229 45.16 -1.93 11.17
C PRO A 229 44.33 -1.08 10.22
N GLU A 230 43.50 -1.71 9.39
CA GLU A 230 42.70 -1.02 8.37
C GLU A 230 41.38 -0.43 8.93
N CYS A 231 40.63 -1.21 9.75
CA CYS A 231 39.34 -0.79 10.23
C CYS A 231 39.23 -0.66 11.75
N LEU A 232 40.30 -0.96 12.49
CA LEU A 232 40.32 -0.92 13.96
C LEU A 232 39.40 -1.92 14.66
N ALA A 233 38.71 -2.80 13.91
CA ALA A 233 37.90 -3.85 14.52
C ALA A 233 38.74 -4.73 15.43
N MET A 234 38.14 -5.18 16.52
CA MET A 234 38.76 -6.12 17.43
C MET A 234 38.90 -7.48 16.76
N ILE A 235 40.14 -8.01 16.72
CA ILE A 235 40.43 -9.32 16.11
C ILE A 235 40.53 -10.34 17.22
N VAL A 236 39.61 -11.29 17.22
CA VAL A 236 39.57 -12.46 18.11
C VAL A 236 40.09 -13.70 17.38
N ARG A 237 40.49 -14.74 18.18
CA ARG A 237 41.04 -16.00 17.66
C ARG A 237 40.04 -17.14 17.68
#